data_cf2928a745340ce3067eccbde91915ab
#
_entry.id   cf2928a745340ce3067eccbde91915ab
#
_cell.length_a   1.000
_cell.length_b   1.000
_cell.length_c   1.000
_cell.angle_alpha   90.00
_cell.angle_beta   90.00
_cell.angle_gamma   90.00
#
_symmetry.space_group_name_H-M   'P 1'
#
loop_
_entity.id
_entity.type
_entity.pdbx_description
1 polymer ?
#
loop_
_entity_poly.entity_id
_entity_poly.type
_entity_poly.pdbx_seq_one_letter_code
_entity_poly.pdbx_strand_id
1 'polypeptide(L)'
;YLSGLTESFMNNVRALVLLSAIFIISFMLITHLSLGWLFSRTGIWILVAFRHMGETIRKKRERRKRARKTMAAKAKRKSKPKVRIITPKPEPIRKPKQRQFDFMDDTGEFKLPSLDFLRDPPERKDIEIQHESLEMNARRVEKKLEDFGVHGEVKEILPGPVITMYEFKPAPGVKISKVAGLSDDLALTLRAPSIRIVAPIPGKAAIGIEIPNNQRTPVFLKEVLSDDTYMASKLKLPIALGKDITGSPMITDLTRMPHLLMAGATGTGKSVCINTIINSILFKSSPDKTKLLMIDPKRIELSAYQDIPHLLHPVVTQPKDATKALKWAVEEMERRYMLLSDRGARNIDTYNRKIVKDTKPDTEDSSQGVDRPLPYIVIIIDELADLMMVSSKEVEEAITRLAQMARAAGIHLILATQRPSVDVLTGIIKANFPTRISFQVSSKVDSRTILDCIGAEHLLGDGDMLFLPPGVARLTRIHGAYVSDEEVKTVTDFLKKQKKPDYDTTILSNIAVDEDSDAEEIELDEKYEEAVGVVLRTGQASISMLQRKLRVGYNRAARMIEAMENEGIVGPSDGVRARDVYGRRGA
;
A
#
# COMPACT_ATOMS: atom_id res chain seq x y z
N TYR A 1 -47.87 94.47 -36.27
CA TYR A 1 -48.82 93.30 -36.24
C TYR A 1 -48.56 92.39 -35.02
N LEU A 2 -47.33 92.13 -34.62
CA LEU A 2 -47.01 91.27 -33.45
C LEU A 2 -47.34 91.99 -32.10
N SER A 3 -47.25 93.31 -31.98
CA SER A 3 -47.58 94.02 -30.73
C SER A 3 -49.09 94.00 -30.41
N GLY A 4 -49.98 94.04 -31.43
CA GLY A 4 -51.44 94.02 -31.24
C GLY A 4 -51.94 92.62 -30.82
N LEU A 5 -51.32 91.59 -31.30
CA LEU A 5 -51.63 90.16 -30.89
C LEU A 5 -51.21 89.88 -29.47
N THR A 6 -50.07 90.39 -29.02
CA THR A 6 -49.60 90.24 -27.65
C THR A 6 -50.43 90.99 -26.64
N GLU A 7 -50.88 92.26 -27.00
CA GLU A 7 -51.81 93.04 -26.15
C GLU A 7 -53.17 92.38 -26.03
N SER A 8 -53.73 91.83 -27.12
CA SER A 8 -55.04 91.18 -27.10
C SER A 8 -54.95 89.84 -26.26
N PHE A 9 -53.88 89.13 -26.43
CA PHE A 9 -53.64 87.88 -25.63
C PHE A 9 -53.43 88.21 -24.15
N MET A 10 -52.70 89.26 -23.83
CA MET A 10 -52.48 89.71 -22.44
C MET A 10 -53.75 90.25 -21.79
N ASN A 11 -54.62 90.92 -22.52
CA ASN A 11 -55.94 91.36 -22.03
C ASN A 11 -56.88 90.17 -21.77
N ASN A 12 -56.93 89.19 -22.66
CA ASN A 12 -57.71 87.95 -22.48
C ASN A 12 -57.21 87.13 -21.29
N VAL A 13 -55.90 87.06 -21.08
CA VAL A 13 -55.34 86.38 -19.92
C VAL A 13 -55.66 87.10 -18.61
N ARG A 14 -55.61 88.47 -18.61
CA ARG A 14 -56.00 89.27 -17.45
C ARG A 14 -57.50 89.12 -17.16
N ALA A 15 -58.38 89.17 -18.19
CA ALA A 15 -59.80 88.90 -18.02
C ALA A 15 -60.10 87.49 -17.48
N LEU A 16 -59.38 86.47 -17.99
CA LEU A 16 -59.55 85.08 -17.52
C LEU A 16 -59.11 84.94 -16.05
N VAL A 17 -58.03 85.62 -15.67
CA VAL A 17 -57.53 85.61 -14.27
C VAL A 17 -58.53 86.32 -13.37
N LEU A 18 -59.12 87.48 -13.82
CA LEU A 18 -60.11 88.22 -13.05
C LEU A 18 -61.43 87.45 -12.89
N LEU A 19 -61.91 86.86 -13.98
CA LEU A 19 -63.12 85.96 -13.95
C LEU A 19 -62.92 84.71 -13.09
N SER A 20 -61.74 84.11 -13.17
CA SER A 20 -61.46 82.94 -12.34
C SER A 20 -61.33 83.32 -10.86
N ALA A 21 -60.77 84.52 -10.53
CA ALA A 21 -60.71 85.00 -9.16
C ALA A 21 -62.11 85.30 -8.62
N ILE A 22 -62.96 85.98 -9.41
CA ILE A 22 -64.38 86.25 -9.03
C ILE A 22 -65.15 84.94 -8.85
N PHE A 23 -64.96 84.01 -9.75
CA PHE A 23 -65.56 82.67 -9.63
C PHE A 23 -65.14 81.92 -8.36
N ILE A 24 -63.86 81.98 -8.06
CA ILE A 24 -63.31 81.38 -6.86
C ILE A 24 -63.87 82.03 -5.60
N ILE A 25 -63.91 83.38 -5.58
CA ILE A 25 -64.46 84.15 -4.45
C ILE A 25 -65.95 83.86 -4.28
N SER A 26 -66.72 83.85 -5.37
CA SER A 26 -68.16 83.55 -5.33
C SER A 26 -68.45 82.14 -4.89
N PHE A 27 -67.61 81.14 -5.36
CA PHE A 27 -67.72 79.76 -4.97
C PHE A 27 -67.38 79.54 -3.47
N MET A 28 -66.39 80.28 -2.97
CA MET A 28 -66.05 80.31 -1.56
C MET A 28 -67.14 80.91 -0.68
N LEU A 29 -67.80 81.94 -1.12
CA LEU A 29 -68.92 82.58 -0.40
C LEU A 29 -70.16 81.69 -0.36
N ILE A 30 -70.43 80.95 -1.44
CA ILE A 30 -71.56 79.99 -1.51
C ILE A 30 -71.34 78.74 -0.73
N THR A 31 -70.10 78.21 -0.73
CA THR A 31 -69.79 76.89 -0.14
C THR A 31 -69.25 76.96 1.28
N HIS A 32 -68.98 78.19 1.82
CA HIS A 32 -68.32 78.41 3.14
C HIS A 32 -67.01 77.61 3.30
N LEU A 33 -66.33 77.20 2.22
CA LEU A 33 -65.06 76.51 2.24
C LEU A 33 -63.89 77.54 2.30
N SER A 34 -63.01 77.36 3.33
CA SER A 34 -61.83 78.21 3.42
C SER A 34 -60.69 77.67 2.52
N LEU A 35 -60.00 78.61 1.82
CA LEU A 35 -58.80 78.29 1.01
C LEU A 35 -57.76 77.53 1.82
N GLY A 36 -57.63 77.89 3.10
CA GLY A 36 -56.69 77.26 4.02
C GLY A 36 -56.98 75.74 4.21
N TRP A 37 -58.26 75.35 4.26
CA TRP A 37 -58.64 73.93 4.38
C TRP A 37 -58.35 73.15 3.09
N LEU A 38 -58.57 73.76 1.94
CA LEU A 38 -58.32 73.16 0.62
C LEU A 38 -56.80 72.94 0.43
N PHE A 39 -55.98 74.00 0.72
CA PHE A 39 -54.52 73.91 0.62
C PHE A 39 -53.90 72.97 1.61
N SER A 40 -54.42 72.85 2.84
CA SER A 40 -53.89 71.94 3.82
C SER A 40 -54.16 70.47 3.41
N ARG A 41 -55.33 70.20 2.87
CA ARG A 41 -55.70 68.83 2.45
C ARG A 41 -55.03 68.39 1.16
N THR A 42 -54.90 69.24 0.18
CA THR A 42 -54.14 68.96 -1.05
C THR A 42 -52.63 68.86 -0.80
N GLY A 43 -52.07 69.69 0.08
CA GLY A 43 -50.68 69.66 0.47
C GLY A 43 -50.30 68.30 1.15
N ILE A 44 -51.19 67.79 2.02
CA ILE A 44 -51.02 66.50 2.65
C ILE A 44 -51.06 65.36 1.61
N TRP A 45 -52.00 65.40 0.66
CA TRP A 45 -52.10 64.38 -0.40
C TRP A 45 -50.89 64.44 -1.34
N ILE A 46 -50.36 65.60 -1.66
CA ILE A 46 -49.13 65.73 -2.47
C ILE A 46 -47.93 65.13 -1.71
N LEU A 47 -47.78 65.42 -0.40
CA LEU A 47 -46.69 64.88 0.43
C LEU A 47 -46.79 63.39 0.54
N VAL A 48 -47.98 62.79 0.75
CA VAL A 48 -48.20 61.38 0.80
C VAL A 48 -47.88 60.73 -0.57
N ALA A 49 -48.30 61.32 -1.67
CA ALA A 49 -48.00 60.85 -3.03
C ALA A 49 -46.50 60.87 -3.31
N PHE A 50 -45.77 61.92 -2.93
CA PHE A 50 -44.31 62.02 -3.06
C PHE A 50 -43.57 60.95 -2.17
N ARG A 51 -44.06 60.77 -0.96
CA ARG A 51 -43.53 59.73 -0.09
C ARG A 51 -43.71 58.31 -0.67
N HIS A 52 -44.91 58.04 -1.19
CA HIS A 52 -45.22 56.72 -1.84
C HIS A 52 -44.40 56.50 -3.13
N MET A 53 -44.22 57.57 -3.92
CA MET A 53 -43.40 57.57 -5.12
C MET A 53 -41.91 57.36 -4.77
N GLY A 54 -41.41 58.01 -3.71
CA GLY A 54 -40.06 57.79 -3.18
C GLY A 54 -39.80 56.37 -2.74
N GLU A 55 -40.77 55.75 -2.03
CA GLU A 55 -40.67 54.35 -1.59
C GLU A 55 -40.71 53.36 -2.77
N THR A 56 -41.55 53.59 -3.75
CA THR A 56 -41.61 52.75 -4.95
C THR A 56 -40.35 52.85 -5.80
N ILE A 57 -39.76 54.02 -5.94
CA ILE A 57 -38.47 54.22 -6.62
C ILE A 57 -37.34 53.54 -5.85
N ARG A 58 -37.34 53.65 -4.51
CA ARG A 58 -36.35 52.99 -3.65
C ARG A 58 -36.46 51.47 -3.73
N LYS A 59 -37.67 50.90 -3.64
CA LYS A 59 -37.93 49.47 -3.83
C LYS A 59 -37.52 48.98 -5.23
N LYS A 60 -37.76 49.77 -6.27
CA LYS A 60 -37.35 49.45 -7.65
C LYS A 60 -35.84 49.53 -7.84
N ARG A 61 -35.13 50.45 -7.19
CA ARG A 61 -33.66 50.54 -7.16
C ARG A 61 -33.04 49.37 -6.39
N GLU A 62 -33.61 48.97 -5.25
CA GLU A 62 -33.12 47.84 -4.46
C GLU A 62 -33.34 46.51 -5.21
N ARG A 63 -34.48 46.30 -5.86
CA ARG A 63 -34.74 45.15 -6.74
C ARG A 63 -33.74 45.12 -7.91
N ARG A 64 -33.43 46.21 -8.54
CA ARG A 64 -32.43 46.30 -9.62
C ARG A 64 -31.01 46.04 -9.08
N LYS A 65 -30.65 46.52 -7.90
CA LYS A 65 -29.36 46.18 -7.25
C LYS A 65 -29.26 44.70 -6.91
N ARG A 66 -30.32 44.07 -6.37
CA ARG A 66 -30.38 42.64 -6.09
C ARG A 66 -30.29 41.83 -7.38
N ALA A 67 -31.05 42.19 -8.41
CA ALA A 67 -30.99 41.52 -9.70
C ALA A 67 -29.61 41.64 -10.38
N ARG A 68 -28.95 42.83 -10.29
CA ARG A 68 -27.56 42.99 -10.77
C ARG A 68 -26.56 42.16 -9.97
N LYS A 69 -26.71 42.08 -8.64
CA LYS A 69 -25.85 41.19 -7.80
C LYS A 69 -26.05 39.71 -8.13
N THR A 70 -27.31 39.27 -8.36
CA THR A 70 -27.60 37.89 -8.77
C THR A 70 -27.14 37.58 -10.19
N MET A 71 -27.25 38.55 -11.13
CA MET A 71 -26.71 38.36 -12.48
C MET A 71 -25.17 38.39 -12.49
N ALA A 72 -24.53 39.26 -11.72
CA ALA A 72 -23.06 39.27 -11.56
C ALA A 72 -22.55 37.97 -10.88
N ALA A 73 -23.28 37.44 -9.90
CA ALA A 73 -22.98 36.14 -9.27
C ALA A 73 -23.19 34.95 -10.25
N LYS A 74 -24.24 34.99 -11.09
CA LYS A 74 -24.46 34.01 -12.16
C LYS A 74 -23.41 34.13 -13.28
N ALA A 75 -22.96 35.32 -13.64
CA ALA A 75 -21.91 35.53 -14.62
C ALA A 75 -20.54 35.07 -14.07
N LYS A 76 -20.20 35.33 -12.79
CA LYS A 76 -19.03 34.77 -12.14
C LYS A 76 -19.08 33.23 -12.03
N ARG A 77 -20.27 32.62 -11.86
CA ARG A 77 -20.42 31.15 -11.91
C ARG A 77 -20.21 30.56 -13.31
N LYS A 78 -20.59 31.29 -14.38
CA LYS A 78 -20.38 30.87 -15.78
C LYS A 78 -18.94 31.06 -16.27
N SER A 79 -18.12 31.89 -15.60
CA SER A 79 -16.73 32.15 -15.99
C SER A 79 -15.68 31.37 -15.21
N LYS A 80 -16.06 30.46 -14.29
CA LYS A 80 -15.09 29.49 -13.73
C LYS A 80 -14.64 28.54 -14.84
N PRO A 81 -13.34 28.36 -15.05
CA PRO A 81 -12.86 27.45 -16.06
C PRO A 81 -13.45 26.04 -15.79
N LYS A 82 -13.90 25.36 -16.83
CA LYS A 82 -14.37 23.98 -16.71
C LYS A 82 -13.22 23.14 -16.15
N VAL A 83 -13.49 22.42 -15.05
CA VAL A 83 -12.55 21.47 -14.47
C VAL A 83 -12.25 20.42 -15.53
N ARG A 84 -10.97 20.14 -15.77
CA ARG A 84 -10.55 19.16 -16.76
C ARG A 84 -10.67 17.77 -16.15
N ILE A 85 -11.57 16.95 -16.69
CA ILE A 85 -11.70 15.54 -16.31
C ILE A 85 -10.82 14.74 -17.28
N ILE A 86 -9.81 14.07 -16.73
CA ILE A 86 -8.92 13.21 -17.49
C ILE A 86 -9.40 11.78 -17.28
N THR A 87 -10.28 11.31 -18.17
CA THR A 87 -10.65 9.91 -18.21
C THR A 87 -9.52 9.12 -18.86
N PRO A 88 -9.01 8.05 -18.22
CA PRO A 88 -8.11 7.12 -18.88
C PRO A 88 -8.82 6.60 -20.14
N LYS A 89 -8.12 6.59 -21.29
CA LYS A 89 -8.66 5.91 -22.46
C LYS A 89 -8.92 4.46 -22.06
N PRO A 90 -10.16 3.95 -22.19
CA PRO A 90 -10.37 2.53 -22.06
C PRO A 90 -9.54 1.86 -23.16
N GLU A 91 -8.46 1.19 -22.77
CA GLU A 91 -7.83 0.28 -23.71
C GLU A 91 -8.86 -0.77 -24.08
N PRO A 92 -9.11 -0.98 -25.38
CA PRO A 92 -10.03 -2.01 -25.80
C PRO A 92 -9.52 -3.32 -25.22
N ILE A 93 -10.35 -4.01 -24.43
CA ILE A 93 -10.09 -5.39 -24.00
C ILE A 93 -9.92 -6.17 -25.31
N ARG A 94 -8.68 -6.32 -25.76
CA ARG A 94 -8.37 -7.18 -26.89
C ARG A 94 -8.72 -8.57 -26.42
N LYS A 95 -9.82 -9.12 -26.94
CA LYS A 95 -10.12 -10.53 -26.76
C LYS A 95 -8.83 -11.27 -27.09
N PRO A 96 -8.28 -12.07 -26.18
CA PRO A 96 -7.06 -12.81 -26.47
C PRO A 96 -7.30 -13.52 -27.79
N LYS A 97 -6.43 -13.30 -28.77
CA LYS A 97 -6.46 -14.10 -29.99
C LYS A 97 -6.42 -15.54 -29.52
N GLN A 98 -7.51 -16.27 -29.78
CA GLN A 98 -7.62 -17.68 -29.51
C GLN A 98 -6.42 -18.36 -30.17
N ARG A 99 -5.34 -18.57 -29.39
CA ARG A 99 -4.28 -19.47 -29.80
C ARG A 99 -4.94 -20.83 -29.77
N GLN A 100 -4.96 -21.49 -30.95
CA GLN A 100 -5.37 -22.87 -31.09
C GLN A 100 -4.81 -23.66 -29.90
N PHE A 101 -5.69 -24.35 -29.23
CA PHE A 101 -5.32 -25.33 -28.23
C PHE A 101 -4.52 -26.42 -28.95
N ASP A 102 -3.22 -26.41 -28.81
CA ASP A 102 -2.38 -27.57 -29.10
C ASP A 102 -2.66 -28.63 -28.01
N PHE A 103 -3.81 -29.27 -28.15
CA PHE A 103 -4.28 -30.29 -27.21
C PHE A 103 -3.66 -31.66 -27.50
N MET A 104 -2.74 -31.76 -28.46
CA MET A 104 -2.13 -33.00 -28.92
C MET A 104 -0.66 -32.80 -29.30
N ASP A 105 0.17 -32.36 -28.35
CA ASP A 105 1.58 -32.68 -28.43
C ASP A 105 2.02 -33.23 -27.07
N ASP A 106 2.11 -34.54 -27.05
CA ASP A 106 2.63 -35.35 -25.94
C ASP A 106 4.17 -35.26 -25.93
N THR A 107 4.70 -34.04 -25.93
CA THR A 107 6.14 -33.75 -25.95
C THR A 107 6.77 -33.78 -24.55
N GLY A 108 6.04 -34.17 -23.52
CA GLY A 108 6.58 -34.23 -22.15
C GLY A 108 6.98 -32.86 -21.55
N GLU A 109 6.76 -31.76 -22.26
CA GLU A 109 7.07 -30.40 -21.79
C GLU A 109 6.05 -29.92 -20.77
N PHE A 110 6.56 -29.30 -19.70
CA PHE A 110 5.74 -28.68 -18.64
C PHE A 110 4.90 -27.53 -19.21
N LYS A 111 3.58 -27.59 -19.08
CA LYS A 111 2.62 -26.57 -19.55
C LYS A 111 2.32 -25.53 -18.48
N LEU A 112 2.44 -24.26 -18.82
CA LEU A 112 2.05 -23.16 -17.95
C LEU A 112 0.51 -23.11 -17.80
N PRO A 113 -0.03 -22.63 -16.66
CA PRO A 113 -1.47 -22.47 -16.47
C PRO A 113 -2.08 -21.52 -17.52
N SER A 114 -3.30 -21.85 -17.99
CA SER A 114 -4.07 -20.95 -18.85
C SER A 114 -4.74 -19.85 -18.04
N LEU A 115 -4.85 -18.64 -18.62
CA LEU A 115 -5.61 -17.54 -18.02
C LEU A 115 -7.10 -17.85 -17.87
N ASP A 116 -7.59 -18.91 -18.52
CA ASP A 116 -8.99 -19.37 -18.39
C ASP A 116 -9.30 -19.96 -17.01
N PHE A 117 -8.28 -20.30 -16.21
CA PHE A 117 -8.44 -20.71 -14.81
C PHE A 117 -8.81 -19.54 -13.89
N LEU A 118 -8.66 -18.31 -14.37
CA LEU A 118 -8.99 -17.10 -13.64
C LEU A 118 -10.33 -16.54 -14.12
N ARG A 119 -11.10 -15.98 -13.19
CA ARG A 119 -12.41 -15.37 -13.45
C ARG A 119 -12.27 -14.17 -14.38
N ASP A 120 -13.21 -14.07 -15.32
CA ASP A 120 -13.34 -12.86 -16.11
C ASP A 120 -13.81 -11.68 -15.25
N PRO A 121 -13.25 -10.49 -15.48
CA PRO A 121 -13.80 -9.29 -14.85
C PRO A 121 -15.25 -9.13 -15.30
N PRO A 122 -16.16 -8.71 -14.41
CA PRO A 122 -17.54 -8.44 -14.79
C PRO A 122 -17.55 -7.44 -15.95
N GLU A 123 -18.44 -7.68 -16.93
CA GLU A 123 -18.65 -6.73 -18.01
C GLU A 123 -18.83 -5.33 -17.41
N ARG A 124 -17.95 -4.41 -17.76
CA ARG A 124 -18.12 -3.02 -17.40
C ARG A 124 -19.41 -2.57 -18.09
N LYS A 125 -20.54 -2.70 -17.40
CA LYS A 125 -21.68 -1.84 -17.72
C LYS A 125 -21.09 -0.44 -17.70
N ASP A 126 -21.10 0.23 -18.85
CA ASP A 126 -20.59 1.58 -18.97
C ASP A 126 -21.09 2.36 -17.76
N ILE A 127 -20.26 2.45 -16.73
CA ILE A 127 -20.49 3.39 -15.67
C ILE A 127 -20.27 4.69 -16.40
N GLU A 128 -21.33 5.25 -16.98
CA GLU A 128 -21.35 6.64 -17.39
C GLU A 128 -20.77 7.37 -16.18
N ILE A 129 -19.50 7.69 -16.27
CA ILE A 129 -18.84 8.49 -15.27
C ILE A 129 -19.65 9.75 -15.30
N GLN A 130 -20.57 9.88 -14.34
CA GLN A 130 -21.47 11.03 -14.29
C GLN A 130 -20.58 12.25 -14.05
N HIS A 131 -20.06 12.80 -15.16
CA HIS A 131 -19.17 13.97 -15.15
C HIS A 131 -19.74 15.09 -14.26
N GLU A 132 -21.08 15.18 -14.23
CA GLU A 132 -21.80 16.11 -13.37
C GLU A 132 -21.60 15.81 -11.87
N SER A 133 -21.58 14.52 -11.50
CA SER A 133 -21.33 14.09 -10.13
C SER A 133 -19.89 14.40 -9.69
N LEU A 134 -18.92 14.14 -10.56
CA LEU A 134 -17.50 14.45 -10.29
C LEU A 134 -17.25 15.95 -10.14
N GLU A 135 -17.84 16.79 -11.03
CA GLU A 135 -17.75 18.25 -10.88
C GLU A 135 -18.45 18.74 -9.61
N MET A 136 -19.59 18.12 -9.26
CA MET A 136 -20.29 18.48 -8.02
C MET A 136 -19.45 18.15 -6.78
N ASN A 137 -18.79 17.00 -6.76
CA ASN A 137 -17.89 16.64 -5.68
C ASN A 137 -16.67 17.57 -5.63
N ALA A 138 -16.07 17.95 -6.76
CA ALA A 138 -14.98 18.93 -6.79
C ALA A 138 -15.40 20.27 -6.14
N ARG A 139 -16.60 20.76 -6.44
CA ARG A 139 -17.14 21.98 -5.81
C ARG A 139 -17.41 21.82 -4.32
N ARG A 140 -17.80 20.61 -3.87
CA ARG A 140 -17.94 20.31 -2.44
C ARG A 140 -16.59 20.36 -1.73
N VAL A 141 -15.56 19.76 -2.33
CA VAL A 141 -14.18 19.81 -1.81
C VAL A 141 -13.69 21.26 -1.72
N GLU A 142 -13.81 22.04 -2.80
CA GLU A 142 -13.42 23.45 -2.80
C GLU A 142 -14.12 24.25 -1.69
N LYS A 143 -15.44 24.09 -1.59
CA LYS A 143 -16.23 24.80 -0.57
C LYS A 143 -15.83 24.40 0.84
N LYS A 144 -15.56 23.10 1.06
CA LYS A 144 -15.18 22.61 2.40
C LYS A 144 -13.78 23.08 2.80
N LEU A 145 -12.82 23.08 1.87
CA LEU A 145 -11.52 23.67 2.11
C LEU A 145 -11.62 25.17 2.41
N GLU A 146 -12.52 25.90 1.72
CA GLU A 146 -12.80 27.32 2.00
C GLU A 146 -13.40 27.52 3.41
N ASP A 147 -14.30 26.63 3.86
CA ASP A 147 -14.87 26.65 5.21
C ASP A 147 -13.76 26.53 6.29
N PHE A 148 -12.67 25.78 6.02
CA PHE A 148 -11.47 25.67 6.87
C PHE A 148 -10.41 26.78 6.62
N GLY A 149 -10.75 27.78 5.83
CA GLY A 149 -9.85 28.91 5.51
C GLY A 149 -8.69 28.52 4.60
N VAL A 150 -8.91 27.53 3.72
CA VAL A 150 -8.01 27.12 2.64
C VAL A 150 -8.65 27.52 1.31
N HIS A 151 -8.11 28.57 0.68
CA HIS A 151 -8.57 29.05 -0.62
C HIS A 151 -7.80 28.38 -1.75
N GLY A 152 -8.48 28.03 -2.83
CA GLY A 152 -7.90 27.39 -4.02
C GLY A 152 -8.98 26.90 -4.97
N GLU A 153 -8.58 26.14 -5.97
CA GLU A 153 -9.47 25.57 -6.98
C GLU A 153 -9.02 24.16 -7.41
N VAL A 154 -9.96 23.29 -7.71
CA VAL A 154 -9.70 21.99 -8.33
C VAL A 154 -9.47 22.22 -9.82
N LYS A 155 -8.29 21.82 -10.33
CA LYS A 155 -7.88 21.98 -11.73
C LYS A 155 -8.23 20.77 -12.56
N GLU A 156 -7.88 19.60 -12.06
CA GLU A 156 -8.03 18.33 -12.75
C GLU A 156 -8.71 17.31 -11.84
N ILE A 157 -9.48 16.40 -12.43
CA ILE A 157 -10.09 15.27 -11.76
C ILE A 157 -9.61 14.01 -12.50
N LEU A 158 -9.04 13.06 -11.76
CA LEU A 158 -8.60 11.78 -12.27
C LEU A 158 -9.46 10.68 -11.62
N PRO A 159 -10.52 10.24 -12.30
CA PRO A 159 -11.33 9.13 -11.83
C PRO A 159 -10.58 7.81 -12.01
N GLY A 160 -10.54 7.00 -10.96
CA GLY A 160 -9.98 5.65 -10.96
C GLY A 160 -11.00 4.58 -10.58
N PRO A 161 -10.59 3.29 -10.52
CA PRO A 161 -11.51 2.19 -10.25
C PRO A 161 -12.01 2.17 -8.79
N VAL A 162 -11.19 2.60 -7.84
CA VAL A 162 -11.46 2.54 -6.40
C VAL A 162 -11.58 3.92 -5.78
N ILE A 163 -10.72 4.85 -6.23
CA ILE A 163 -10.68 6.24 -5.76
C ILE A 163 -10.74 7.21 -6.93
N THR A 164 -11.15 8.44 -6.64
CA THR A 164 -11.01 9.59 -7.55
C THR A 164 -10.04 10.59 -6.94
N MET A 165 -9.01 10.99 -7.69
CA MET A 165 -8.07 12.03 -7.26
C MET A 165 -8.49 13.40 -7.80
N TYR A 166 -8.62 14.36 -6.89
CA TYR A 166 -8.90 15.77 -7.19
C TYR A 166 -7.60 16.58 -7.03
N GLU A 167 -7.10 17.15 -8.11
CA GLU A 167 -5.91 18.00 -8.09
C GLU A 167 -6.31 19.43 -7.68
N PHE A 168 -6.05 19.75 -6.44
CA PHE A 168 -6.34 21.05 -5.86
C PHE A 168 -5.12 21.98 -5.95
N LYS A 169 -5.29 23.14 -6.57
CA LYS A 169 -4.28 24.20 -6.61
C LYS A 169 -4.57 25.21 -5.50
N PRO A 170 -3.78 25.27 -4.44
CA PRO A 170 -3.97 26.23 -3.37
C PRO A 170 -3.69 27.65 -3.86
N ALA A 171 -4.35 28.63 -3.27
CA ALA A 171 -4.06 30.05 -3.49
C ALA A 171 -2.68 30.43 -2.92
N PRO A 172 -2.03 31.45 -3.43
CA PRO A 172 -0.77 31.97 -2.88
C PRO A 172 -0.88 32.24 -1.37
N GLY A 173 0.14 31.82 -0.60
CA GLY A 173 0.18 32.02 0.84
C GLY A 173 -0.46 30.89 1.68
N VAL A 174 -1.11 29.89 1.07
CA VAL A 174 -1.63 28.71 1.77
C VAL A 174 -0.49 27.73 2.07
N LYS A 175 -0.28 27.41 3.35
CA LYS A 175 0.70 26.41 3.77
C LYS A 175 0.21 24.99 3.42
N ILE A 176 1.06 24.18 2.79
CA ILE A 176 0.77 22.79 2.40
C ILE A 176 0.39 21.95 3.63
N SER A 177 1.12 22.13 4.74
CA SER A 177 0.84 21.40 5.99
C SER A 177 -0.56 21.64 6.55
N LYS A 178 -1.12 22.84 6.34
CA LYS A 178 -2.50 23.15 6.75
C LYS A 178 -3.49 22.29 5.97
N VAL A 179 -3.27 22.10 4.67
CA VAL A 179 -4.15 21.25 3.84
C VAL A 179 -3.99 19.79 4.20
N ALA A 180 -2.75 19.32 4.34
CA ALA A 180 -2.45 17.93 4.68
C ALA A 180 -3.06 17.49 6.04
N GLY A 181 -3.19 18.42 6.98
CA GLY A 181 -3.80 18.16 8.29
C GLY A 181 -5.33 18.05 8.27
N LEU A 182 -6.00 18.35 7.15
CA LEU A 182 -7.47 18.34 7.05
C LEU A 182 -8.06 17.01 6.53
N SER A 183 -7.27 15.94 6.46
CA SER A 183 -7.73 14.63 5.93
C SER A 183 -8.96 14.11 6.67
N ASP A 184 -8.93 14.11 8.00
CA ASP A 184 -9.99 13.57 8.86
C ASP A 184 -11.23 14.49 8.84
N ASP A 185 -11.02 15.81 8.85
CA ASP A 185 -12.10 16.80 8.76
C ASP A 185 -12.85 16.73 7.42
N LEU A 186 -12.10 16.53 6.33
CA LEU A 186 -12.67 16.32 5.01
C LEU A 186 -13.40 14.98 4.91
N ALA A 187 -12.84 13.90 5.49
CA ALA A 187 -13.47 12.59 5.52
C ALA A 187 -14.83 12.64 6.22
N LEU A 188 -14.88 13.24 7.41
CA LEU A 188 -16.14 13.46 8.16
C LEU A 188 -17.15 14.26 7.34
N THR A 189 -16.71 15.35 6.73
CA THR A 189 -17.61 16.27 6.04
C THR A 189 -18.16 15.72 4.72
N LEU A 190 -17.34 14.95 4.01
CA LEU A 190 -17.70 14.31 2.73
C LEU A 190 -18.34 12.93 2.93
N ARG A 191 -18.44 12.47 4.19
CA ARG A 191 -18.95 11.14 4.56
C ARG A 191 -18.16 10.02 3.88
N ALA A 192 -16.85 10.22 3.73
CA ALA A 192 -15.94 9.22 3.21
C ALA A 192 -15.32 8.42 4.36
N PRO A 193 -15.07 7.10 4.21
CA PRO A 193 -14.44 6.29 5.26
C PRO A 193 -13.04 6.78 5.59
N SER A 194 -12.30 7.27 4.60
CA SER A 194 -10.98 7.87 4.75
C SER A 194 -10.67 8.75 3.54
N ILE A 195 -9.89 9.80 3.71
CA ILE A 195 -9.38 10.66 2.64
C ILE A 195 -7.87 10.78 2.80
N ARG A 196 -7.13 10.52 1.72
CA ARG A 196 -5.68 10.70 1.71
C ARG A 196 -5.30 11.97 0.94
N ILE A 197 -4.40 12.75 1.52
CA ILE A 197 -3.88 13.98 0.90
C ILE A 197 -2.42 13.77 0.50
N VAL A 198 -2.14 13.89 -0.79
CA VAL A 198 -0.80 13.80 -1.38
C VAL A 198 -0.30 15.22 -1.64
N ALA A 199 0.66 15.65 -0.85
CA ALA A 199 1.10 17.05 -0.90
C ALA A 199 2.63 17.19 -0.77
N PRO A 200 3.32 17.71 -1.79
CA PRO A 200 2.81 18.08 -3.12
C PRO A 200 2.66 16.88 -4.07
N ILE A 201 1.89 17.06 -5.17
CA ILE A 201 1.94 16.10 -6.29
C ILE A 201 3.28 16.31 -7.01
N PRO A 202 4.08 15.29 -7.21
CA PRO A 202 5.37 15.41 -7.87
C PRO A 202 5.25 15.95 -9.30
N GLY A 203 6.07 16.96 -9.61
CA GLY A 203 6.07 17.62 -10.92
C GLY A 203 4.92 18.58 -11.16
N LYS A 204 3.99 18.76 -10.18
CA LYS A 204 2.87 19.69 -10.27
C LYS A 204 2.81 20.63 -9.07
N ALA A 205 2.46 21.90 -9.30
CA ALA A 205 2.18 22.86 -8.23
C ALA A 205 0.74 22.68 -7.69
N ALA A 206 0.39 21.45 -7.29
CA ALA A 206 -0.94 21.06 -6.85
C ALA A 206 -0.86 20.02 -5.72
N ILE A 207 -1.97 19.86 -5.02
CA ILE A 207 -2.18 18.90 -3.95
C ILE A 207 -3.21 17.88 -4.45
N GLY A 208 -2.92 16.58 -4.32
CA GLY A 208 -3.86 15.52 -4.63
C GLY A 208 -4.74 15.21 -3.43
N ILE A 209 -6.05 15.22 -3.62
CA ILE A 209 -7.04 14.81 -2.63
C ILE A 209 -7.71 13.55 -3.17
N GLU A 210 -7.37 12.41 -2.56
CA GLU A 210 -7.85 11.09 -2.96
C GLU A 210 -9.12 10.77 -2.17
N ILE A 211 -10.24 10.67 -2.86
CA ILE A 211 -11.56 10.41 -2.29
C ILE A 211 -12.06 9.05 -2.79
N PRO A 212 -12.46 8.14 -1.89
CA PRO A 212 -13.02 6.86 -2.28
C PRO A 212 -14.29 6.99 -3.12
N ASN A 213 -14.41 6.14 -4.13
CA ASN A 213 -15.63 6.05 -4.92
C ASN A 213 -16.75 5.39 -4.09
N ASN A 214 -18.00 5.79 -4.33
CA ASN A 214 -19.15 5.17 -3.69
C ASN A 214 -19.33 3.71 -4.14
N GLN A 215 -19.04 3.43 -5.42
CA GLN A 215 -18.97 2.09 -5.98
C GLN A 215 -17.51 1.81 -6.37
N ARG A 216 -16.91 0.83 -5.70
CA ARG A 216 -15.54 0.41 -5.96
C ARG A 216 -15.56 -0.80 -6.87
N THR A 217 -14.72 -0.80 -7.89
CA THR A 217 -14.55 -1.93 -8.78
C THR A 217 -13.33 -2.73 -8.36
N PRO A 218 -13.46 -4.02 -7.98
CA PRO A 218 -12.31 -4.86 -7.68
C PRO A 218 -11.42 -5.02 -8.91
N VAL A 219 -10.12 -5.11 -8.71
CA VAL A 219 -9.13 -5.37 -9.75
C VAL A 219 -8.93 -6.87 -9.82
N PHE A 220 -9.29 -7.53 -10.92
CA PHE A 220 -9.11 -8.97 -11.09
C PHE A 220 -7.70 -9.31 -11.58
N LEU A 221 -7.10 -10.38 -11.06
CA LEU A 221 -5.76 -10.82 -11.45
C LEU A 221 -5.68 -11.09 -12.96
N LYS A 222 -6.71 -11.72 -13.54
CA LYS A 222 -6.80 -11.98 -15.00
C LYS A 222 -6.61 -10.72 -15.83
N GLU A 223 -7.20 -9.59 -15.41
CA GLU A 223 -7.07 -8.31 -16.10
C GLU A 223 -5.62 -7.83 -16.19
N VAL A 224 -4.87 -7.98 -15.07
CA VAL A 224 -3.47 -7.54 -14.99
C VAL A 224 -2.54 -8.49 -15.74
N LEU A 225 -2.76 -9.80 -15.63
CA LEU A 225 -1.96 -10.81 -16.34
C LEU A 225 -2.21 -10.81 -17.87
N SER A 226 -3.41 -10.40 -18.31
CA SER A 226 -3.75 -10.31 -19.74
C SER A 226 -3.15 -9.08 -20.44
N ASP A 227 -2.57 -8.15 -19.69
CA ASP A 227 -1.96 -6.95 -20.24
C ASP A 227 -0.70 -7.27 -21.04
N ASP A 228 -0.51 -6.55 -22.15
CA ASP A 228 0.66 -6.72 -23.02
C ASP A 228 1.97 -6.51 -22.26
N THR A 229 1.98 -5.65 -21.25
CA THR A 229 3.14 -5.39 -20.39
C THR A 229 3.58 -6.62 -19.62
N TYR A 230 2.62 -7.49 -19.23
CA TYR A 230 2.94 -8.76 -18.58
C TYR A 230 3.22 -9.86 -19.62
N MET A 231 2.32 -10.05 -20.60
CA MET A 231 2.39 -11.16 -21.56
C MET A 231 3.64 -11.08 -22.46
N ALA A 232 3.91 -9.91 -23.05
CA ALA A 232 5.06 -9.69 -23.94
C ALA A 232 6.36 -9.37 -23.20
N SER A 233 6.32 -9.27 -21.86
CA SER A 233 7.49 -8.88 -21.08
C SER A 233 8.61 -9.90 -21.15
N LYS A 234 9.85 -9.40 -21.29
CA LYS A 234 11.09 -10.17 -21.10
C LYS A 234 11.54 -10.20 -19.64
N LEU A 235 10.63 -9.84 -18.72
CA LEU A 235 10.90 -9.86 -17.28
C LEU A 235 11.11 -11.29 -16.81
N LYS A 236 12.02 -11.48 -15.86
CA LYS A 236 12.43 -12.81 -15.38
C LYS A 236 11.43 -13.37 -14.37
N LEU A 237 11.13 -12.55 -13.36
CA LEU A 237 10.18 -12.85 -12.31
C LEU A 237 9.13 -11.73 -12.22
N PRO A 238 8.23 -11.62 -13.24
CA PRO A 238 7.22 -10.57 -13.24
C PRO A 238 6.18 -10.80 -12.14
N ILE A 239 5.84 -9.71 -11.47
CA ILE A 239 4.82 -9.66 -10.43
C ILE A 239 3.74 -8.67 -10.84
N ALA A 240 2.52 -9.14 -10.92
CA ALA A 240 1.32 -8.33 -11.16
C ALA A 240 0.79 -7.82 -9.81
N LEU A 241 1.13 -6.58 -9.44
CA LEU A 241 0.70 -6.02 -8.15
C LEU A 241 -0.78 -5.59 -8.16
N GLY A 242 -1.29 -5.14 -9.31
CA GLY A 242 -2.65 -4.59 -9.42
C GLY A 242 -2.72 -3.43 -10.41
N LYS A 243 -3.49 -2.40 -10.07
CA LYS A 243 -3.63 -1.17 -10.86
C LYS A 243 -3.33 0.07 -10.04
N ASP A 244 -2.78 1.08 -10.68
CA ASP A 244 -2.58 2.38 -10.05
C ASP A 244 -3.91 3.15 -9.90
N ILE A 245 -3.85 4.35 -9.35
CA ILE A 245 -5.02 5.22 -9.14
C ILE A 245 -5.72 5.62 -10.44
N THR A 246 -5.05 5.51 -11.58
CA THR A 246 -5.63 5.81 -12.91
C THR A 246 -6.23 4.59 -13.59
N GLY A 247 -6.04 3.39 -13.01
CA GLY A 247 -6.48 2.12 -13.56
C GLY A 247 -5.46 1.45 -14.49
N SER A 248 -4.23 1.99 -14.59
CA SER A 248 -3.15 1.39 -15.36
C SER A 248 -2.55 0.19 -14.62
N PRO A 249 -2.24 -0.93 -15.31
CA PRO A 249 -1.66 -2.11 -14.67
C PRO A 249 -0.27 -1.82 -14.11
N MET A 250 -0.03 -2.29 -12.87
CA MET A 250 1.25 -2.17 -12.17
C MET A 250 1.94 -3.52 -12.11
N ILE A 251 2.90 -3.68 -13.02
CA ILE A 251 3.72 -4.88 -13.16
C ILE A 251 5.16 -4.52 -12.87
N THR A 252 5.82 -5.33 -12.06
CA THR A 252 7.22 -5.14 -11.67
C THR A 252 7.99 -6.45 -11.79
N ASP A 253 9.31 -6.40 -11.62
CA ASP A 253 10.18 -7.57 -11.70
C ASP A 253 10.91 -7.77 -10.37
N LEU A 254 10.72 -8.93 -9.74
CA LEU A 254 11.37 -9.25 -8.48
C LEU A 254 12.92 -9.24 -8.61
N THR A 255 13.47 -9.54 -9.77
CA THR A 255 14.93 -9.47 -9.99
C THR A 255 15.47 -8.04 -9.93
N ARG A 256 14.62 -7.04 -10.21
CA ARG A 256 14.99 -5.61 -10.11
C ARG A 256 14.75 -5.05 -8.72
N MET A 257 13.82 -5.63 -7.98
CA MET A 257 13.55 -5.34 -6.58
C MET A 257 13.81 -6.61 -5.74
N PRO A 258 15.07 -6.96 -5.51
CA PRO A 258 15.47 -8.32 -5.15
C PRO A 258 14.79 -8.87 -3.89
N HIS A 259 14.39 -7.98 -3.00
CA HIS A 259 13.74 -8.34 -1.74
C HIS A 259 12.59 -7.39 -1.49
N LEU A 260 11.45 -7.95 -1.11
CA LEU A 260 10.20 -7.25 -0.88
C LEU A 260 9.75 -7.43 0.57
N LEU A 261 9.49 -6.33 1.25
CA LEU A 261 8.88 -6.31 2.57
C LEU A 261 7.42 -5.87 2.46
N MET A 262 6.51 -6.65 3.04
CA MET A 262 5.08 -6.35 3.06
C MET A 262 4.55 -6.36 4.48
N ALA A 263 3.77 -5.34 4.84
CA ALA A 263 3.12 -5.32 6.15
C ALA A 263 1.73 -4.67 6.11
N GLY A 264 0.88 -5.03 7.05
CA GLY A 264 -0.47 -4.48 7.20
C GLY A 264 -1.31 -5.24 8.20
N ALA A 265 -2.42 -4.66 8.63
CA ALA A 265 -3.33 -5.29 9.59
C ALA A 265 -4.02 -6.53 8.99
N THR A 266 -4.57 -7.38 9.84
CA THR A 266 -5.34 -8.57 9.41
C THR A 266 -6.54 -8.14 8.56
N GLY A 267 -6.80 -8.86 7.46
CA GLY A 267 -7.94 -8.61 6.58
C GLY A 267 -7.76 -7.43 5.61
N THR A 268 -6.58 -6.80 5.55
CA THR A 268 -6.35 -5.65 4.65
C THR A 268 -5.94 -6.01 3.22
N GLY A 269 -5.76 -7.32 2.94
CA GLY A 269 -5.41 -7.82 1.61
C GLY A 269 -3.97 -8.33 1.46
N LYS A 270 -3.18 -8.41 2.56
CA LYS A 270 -1.80 -8.94 2.55
C LYS A 270 -1.72 -10.34 1.94
N SER A 271 -2.53 -11.28 2.43
CA SER A 271 -2.54 -12.68 1.98
C SER A 271 -2.97 -12.82 0.54
N VAL A 272 -3.99 -12.05 0.11
CA VAL A 272 -4.41 -12.00 -1.30
C VAL A 272 -3.27 -11.50 -2.19
N CYS A 273 -2.51 -10.49 -1.75
CA CYS A 273 -1.36 -10.01 -2.51
C CYS A 273 -0.24 -11.06 -2.59
N ILE A 274 0.03 -11.82 -1.53
CA ILE A 274 0.98 -12.95 -1.56
C ILE A 274 0.52 -13.97 -2.61
N ASN A 275 -0.75 -14.36 -2.59
CA ASN A 275 -1.33 -15.26 -3.57
C ASN A 275 -1.22 -14.71 -5.00
N THR A 276 -1.46 -13.42 -5.17
CA THR A 276 -1.29 -12.71 -6.47
C THR A 276 0.15 -12.78 -6.97
N ILE A 277 1.13 -12.57 -6.09
CA ILE A 277 2.56 -12.65 -6.43
C ILE A 277 2.95 -14.07 -6.82
N ILE A 278 2.55 -15.06 -6.01
CA ILE A 278 2.85 -16.47 -6.31
C ILE A 278 2.23 -16.87 -7.66
N ASN A 279 0.95 -16.57 -7.86
CA ASN A 279 0.30 -16.88 -9.13
C ASN A 279 0.96 -16.15 -10.31
N SER A 280 1.38 -14.89 -10.15
CA SER A 280 2.14 -14.19 -11.20
C SER A 280 3.41 -14.95 -11.60
N ILE A 281 4.10 -15.59 -10.67
CA ILE A 281 5.27 -16.41 -10.96
C ILE A 281 4.85 -17.71 -11.65
N LEU A 282 3.83 -18.41 -11.14
CA LEU A 282 3.35 -19.70 -11.66
C LEU A 282 2.81 -19.59 -13.10
N PHE A 283 2.19 -18.48 -13.48
CA PHE A 283 1.72 -18.23 -14.84
C PHE A 283 2.83 -17.89 -15.85
N LYS A 284 4.06 -17.64 -15.38
CA LYS A 284 5.16 -17.20 -16.27
C LYS A 284 6.37 -18.12 -16.27
N SER A 285 6.57 -18.91 -15.24
CA SER A 285 7.81 -19.66 -15.02
C SER A 285 7.55 -21.13 -14.74
N SER A 286 8.30 -22.02 -15.40
CA SER A 286 8.30 -23.47 -15.11
C SER A 286 9.11 -23.80 -13.84
N PRO A 287 8.92 -24.99 -13.24
CA PRO A 287 9.67 -25.45 -12.06
C PRO A 287 11.19 -25.53 -12.26
N ASP A 288 11.64 -25.68 -13.53
CA ASP A 288 13.05 -25.74 -13.86
C ASP A 288 13.71 -24.35 -13.91
N LYS A 289 12.89 -23.29 -14.04
CA LYS A 289 13.35 -21.89 -14.07
C LYS A 289 13.20 -21.18 -12.74
N THR A 290 12.19 -21.57 -11.95
CA THR A 290 11.91 -20.92 -10.66
C THR A 290 11.47 -21.95 -9.65
N LYS A 291 12.12 -21.94 -8.50
CA LYS A 291 11.79 -22.73 -7.33
C LYS A 291 11.29 -21.84 -6.20
N LEU A 292 10.43 -22.40 -5.35
CA LEU A 292 9.80 -21.70 -4.23
C LEU A 292 10.17 -22.40 -2.92
N LEU A 293 10.54 -21.61 -1.92
CA LEU A 293 10.66 -22.05 -0.53
C LEU A 293 9.67 -21.23 0.30
N MET A 294 8.67 -21.92 0.85
CA MET A 294 7.54 -21.28 1.53
C MET A 294 7.56 -21.58 3.02
N ILE A 295 7.38 -20.52 3.82
CA ILE A 295 7.39 -20.58 5.28
C ILE A 295 6.08 -19.97 5.79
N ASP A 296 5.24 -20.80 6.42
CA ASP A 296 3.93 -20.43 6.96
C ASP A 296 3.74 -21.02 8.36
N PRO A 297 4.17 -20.32 9.41
CA PRO A 297 4.03 -20.78 10.79
C PRO A 297 2.58 -21.02 11.22
N LYS A 298 1.63 -20.35 10.57
CA LYS A 298 0.19 -20.45 10.89
C LYS A 298 -0.53 -21.58 10.18
N ARG A 299 0.07 -22.17 9.14
CA ARG A 299 -0.50 -23.26 8.31
C ARG A 299 -1.82 -22.90 7.61
N ILE A 300 -2.02 -21.64 7.29
CA ILE A 300 -3.30 -21.16 6.75
C ILE A 300 -3.14 -20.65 5.32
N GLU A 301 -2.20 -19.74 5.09
CA GLU A 301 -2.14 -18.93 3.88
C GLU A 301 -1.47 -19.65 2.70
N LEU A 302 -0.40 -20.42 2.97
CA LEU A 302 0.41 -21.05 1.92
C LEU A 302 0.13 -22.55 1.76
N SER A 303 -0.76 -23.12 2.56
CA SER A 303 -1.11 -24.55 2.52
C SER A 303 -1.69 -25.02 1.16
N ALA A 304 -2.37 -24.12 0.43
CA ALA A 304 -2.93 -24.41 -0.89
C ALA A 304 -1.84 -24.79 -1.92
N TYR A 305 -0.62 -24.29 -1.74
CA TYR A 305 0.53 -24.54 -2.62
C TYR A 305 1.31 -25.80 -2.28
N GLN A 306 0.96 -26.52 -1.21
CA GLN A 306 1.60 -27.79 -0.87
C GLN A 306 1.63 -28.73 -2.09
N ASP A 307 2.75 -29.41 -2.32
CA ASP A 307 2.97 -30.40 -3.39
C ASP A 307 2.95 -29.86 -4.85
N ILE A 308 3.03 -28.56 -5.09
CA ILE A 308 3.26 -28.05 -6.45
C ILE A 308 4.73 -28.32 -6.88
N PRO A 309 5.00 -28.58 -8.18
CA PRO A 309 6.33 -28.95 -8.67
C PRO A 309 7.41 -27.86 -8.51
N HIS A 310 7.00 -26.63 -8.22
CA HIS A 310 7.90 -25.51 -7.96
C HIS A 310 8.51 -25.52 -6.55
N LEU A 311 7.94 -26.26 -5.59
CA LEU A 311 8.47 -26.29 -4.23
C LEU A 311 9.82 -27.00 -4.15
N LEU A 312 10.75 -26.40 -3.39
CA LEU A 312 12.02 -27.02 -2.99
C LEU A 312 11.84 -27.96 -1.80
N HIS A 313 10.93 -27.62 -0.90
CA HIS A 313 10.63 -28.36 0.33
C HIS A 313 9.12 -28.21 0.61
N PRO A 314 8.47 -29.17 1.29
CA PRO A 314 7.14 -28.95 1.85
C PRO A 314 7.05 -27.61 2.57
N VAL A 315 5.86 -26.99 2.58
CA VAL A 315 5.69 -25.72 3.27
C VAL A 315 6.17 -25.83 4.72
N VAL A 316 7.17 -25.03 5.08
CA VAL A 316 7.77 -25.07 6.41
C VAL A 316 6.84 -24.39 7.42
N THR A 317 6.46 -25.12 8.46
CA THR A 317 5.43 -24.67 9.41
C THR A 317 5.96 -24.43 10.83
N GLN A 318 7.13 -24.97 11.16
CA GLN A 318 7.73 -24.79 12.47
C GLN A 318 8.77 -23.66 12.44
N PRO A 319 8.77 -22.73 13.40
CA PRO A 319 9.74 -21.63 13.42
C PRO A 319 11.20 -22.08 13.49
N LYS A 320 11.51 -23.17 14.22
CA LYS A 320 12.85 -23.75 14.26
C LYS A 320 13.30 -24.26 12.89
N ASP A 321 12.43 -24.96 12.18
CA ASP A 321 12.73 -25.47 10.84
C ASP A 321 12.83 -24.31 9.82
N ALA A 322 12.07 -23.23 10.02
CA ALA A 322 12.20 -22.03 9.23
C ALA A 322 13.60 -21.39 9.38
N THR A 323 14.16 -21.38 10.59
CA THR A 323 15.52 -20.91 10.83
C THR A 323 16.54 -21.78 10.10
N LYS A 324 16.37 -23.13 10.12
CA LYS A 324 17.21 -24.06 9.36
C LYS A 324 17.12 -23.81 7.85
N ALA A 325 15.90 -23.65 7.33
CA ALA A 325 15.68 -23.36 5.92
C ALA A 325 16.33 -22.03 5.47
N LEU A 326 16.35 -21.02 6.34
CA LEU A 326 17.04 -19.76 6.06
C LEU A 326 18.57 -19.91 6.09
N LYS A 327 19.13 -20.70 7.02
CA LYS A 327 20.56 -21.04 7.06
C LYS A 327 20.96 -21.79 5.78
N TRP A 328 20.20 -22.82 5.40
CA TRP A 328 20.40 -23.51 4.13
C TRP A 328 20.39 -22.57 2.93
N ALA A 329 19.48 -21.59 2.90
CA ALA A 329 19.44 -20.62 1.81
C ALA A 329 20.70 -19.75 1.74
N VAL A 330 21.34 -19.45 2.88
CA VAL A 330 22.65 -18.76 2.94
C VAL A 330 23.74 -19.67 2.37
N GLU A 331 23.78 -20.94 2.74
CA GLU A 331 24.74 -21.93 2.21
C GLU A 331 24.57 -22.12 0.69
N GLU A 332 23.32 -22.25 0.22
CA GLU A 332 23.02 -22.35 -1.22
C GLU A 332 23.47 -21.08 -1.97
N MET A 333 23.29 -19.91 -1.38
CA MET A 333 23.79 -18.65 -1.92
C MET A 333 25.32 -18.70 -2.08
N GLU A 334 26.05 -19.16 -1.07
CA GLU A 334 27.51 -19.26 -1.10
C GLU A 334 27.97 -20.30 -2.11
N ARG A 335 27.33 -21.47 -2.15
CA ARG A 335 27.56 -22.49 -3.17
C ARG A 335 27.39 -21.91 -4.58
N ARG A 336 26.33 -21.14 -4.81
CA ARG A 336 26.12 -20.48 -6.12
C ARG A 336 27.22 -19.47 -6.43
N TYR A 337 27.69 -18.71 -5.46
CA TYR A 337 28.80 -17.79 -5.68
C TYR A 337 30.08 -18.51 -6.11
N MET A 338 30.40 -19.69 -5.55
CA MET A 338 31.50 -20.52 -6.02
C MET A 338 31.31 -20.92 -7.49
N LEU A 339 30.15 -21.45 -7.84
CA LEU A 339 29.83 -21.81 -9.24
C LEU A 339 29.92 -20.64 -10.21
N LEU A 340 29.44 -19.45 -9.79
CA LEU A 340 29.54 -18.22 -10.59
C LEU A 340 31.01 -17.83 -10.80
N SER A 341 31.83 -17.93 -9.75
CA SER A 341 33.26 -17.63 -9.79
C SER A 341 34.00 -18.57 -10.73
N ASP A 342 33.81 -19.87 -10.61
CA ASP A 342 34.47 -20.90 -11.42
C ASP A 342 34.20 -20.72 -12.91
N ARG A 343 32.98 -20.23 -13.25
CA ARG A 343 32.60 -19.93 -14.64
C ARG A 343 32.86 -18.46 -15.03
N GLY A 344 33.45 -17.65 -14.18
CA GLY A 344 33.69 -16.21 -14.43
C GLY A 344 32.39 -15.48 -14.78
N ALA A 345 31.29 -15.81 -14.12
CA ALA A 345 29.98 -15.20 -14.31
C ALA A 345 29.68 -14.20 -13.18
N ARG A 346 29.14 -13.02 -13.54
CA ARG A 346 28.82 -11.97 -12.55
C ARG A 346 27.48 -12.18 -11.86
N ASN A 347 26.59 -12.98 -12.44
CA ASN A 347 25.26 -13.28 -11.94
C ASN A 347 24.71 -14.55 -12.59
N ILE A 348 23.60 -15.06 -12.02
CA ILE A 348 22.91 -16.27 -12.48
C ILE A 348 22.54 -16.23 -13.97
N ASP A 349 22.12 -15.09 -14.51
CA ASP A 349 21.76 -14.98 -15.93
C ASP A 349 22.96 -15.18 -16.87
N THR A 350 24.12 -14.67 -16.45
CA THR A 350 25.35 -14.84 -17.23
C THR A 350 25.85 -16.26 -17.12
N TYR A 351 25.74 -16.86 -15.95
CA TYR A 351 26.04 -18.29 -15.74
C TYR A 351 25.17 -19.18 -16.60
N ASN A 352 23.86 -19.06 -16.49
CA ASN A 352 22.91 -19.89 -17.26
C ASN A 352 23.10 -19.74 -18.77
N ARG A 353 23.39 -18.52 -19.26
CA ARG A 353 23.69 -18.33 -20.70
C ARG A 353 24.97 -19.02 -21.15
N LYS A 354 26.00 -19.12 -20.30
CA LYS A 354 27.24 -19.85 -20.60
C LYS A 354 26.95 -21.34 -20.65
N ILE A 355 26.25 -21.88 -19.64
CA ILE A 355 25.87 -23.30 -19.59
C ILE A 355 25.09 -23.71 -20.85
N VAL A 356 24.04 -22.96 -21.22
CA VAL A 356 23.23 -23.25 -22.42
C VAL A 356 24.04 -23.19 -23.70
N LYS A 357 25.08 -22.34 -23.78
CA LYS A 357 25.97 -22.27 -24.95
C LYS A 357 26.98 -23.42 -25.02
N ASP A 358 27.45 -23.87 -23.85
CA ASP A 358 28.46 -24.93 -23.76
C ASP A 358 27.82 -26.33 -23.96
N THR A 359 26.52 -26.48 -23.67
CA THR A 359 25.75 -27.69 -23.95
C THR A 359 25.36 -27.75 -25.43
N LYS A 360 26.25 -28.27 -26.29
CA LYS A 360 25.90 -28.57 -27.68
C LYS A 360 25.01 -29.80 -27.75
N PRO A 361 24.03 -29.85 -28.73
CA PRO A 361 23.08 -30.96 -28.81
C PRO A 361 23.66 -32.29 -29.29
N ASP A 362 24.97 -32.41 -29.59
CA ASP A 362 25.54 -33.56 -30.30
C ASP A 362 26.42 -34.52 -29.43
N THR A 363 26.39 -34.46 -28.11
CA THR A 363 27.12 -35.44 -27.29
C THR A 363 26.15 -36.22 -26.43
N GLU A 364 25.83 -37.46 -26.86
CA GLU A 364 25.04 -38.47 -26.12
C GLU A 364 25.75 -39.01 -24.84
N ASP A 365 26.82 -38.38 -24.39
CA ASP A 365 27.58 -38.86 -23.19
C ASP A 365 27.20 -38.01 -21.96
N SER A 366 25.97 -38.23 -21.49
CA SER A 366 25.36 -37.53 -20.34
C SER A 366 25.44 -38.32 -19.03
N SER A 367 26.57 -38.98 -18.78
CA SER A 367 26.80 -39.64 -17.50
C SER A 367 28.07 -39.14 -16.82
N GLN A 368 28.02 -38.00 -16.21
CA GLN A 368 28.81 -37.41 -15.14
C GLN A 368 29.13 -35.92 -15.39
N GLY A 369 28.51 -35.07 -14.62
CA GLY A 369 29.05 -33.72 -14.36
C GLY A 369 28.65 -32.59 -15.29
N VAL A 370 27.57 -32.71 -16.09
CA VAL A 370 27.11 -31.56 -16.90
C VAL A 370 26.39 -30.54 -16.01
N ASP A 371 27.00 -29.38 -15.86
CA ASP A 371 26.38 -28.25 -15.15
C ASP A 371 25.01 -27.92 -15.76
N ARG A 372 23.99 -27.85 -14.91
CA ARG A 372 22.63 -27.47 -15.33
C ARG A 372 22.38 -26.00 -15.06
N PRO A 373 21.53 -25.34 -15.84
CA PRO A 373 21.08 -23.99 -15.53
C PRO A 373 20.47 -23.92 -14.13
N LEU A 374 20.89 -22.94 -13.34
CA LEU A 374 20.40 -22.73 -11.99
C LEU A 374 19.01 -22.05 -12.03
N PRO A 375 18.01 -22.55 -11.29
CA PRO A 375 16.73 -21.88 -11.14
C PRO A 375 16.85 -20.63 -10.25
N TYR A 376 15.99 -19.65 -10.46
CA TYR A 376 15.72 -18.63 -9.44
C TYR A 376 15.09 -19.29 -8.22
N ILE A 377 15.40 -18.81 -7.02
CA ILE A 377 14.75 -19.24 -5.79
C ILE A 377 14.01 -18.04 -5.20
N VAL A 378 12.72 -18.23 -4.90
CA VAL A 378 11.91 -17.21 -4.21
C VAL A 378 11.51 -17.77 -2.85
N ILE A 379 11.99 -17.14 -1.81
CA ILE A 379 11.70 -17.48 -0.41
C ILE A 379 10.57 -16.58 0.06
N ILE A 380 9.47 -17.16 0.53
CA ILE A 380 8.27 -16.45 0.95
C ILE A 380 8.00 -16.77 2.42
N ILE A 381 7.96 -15.72 3.24
CA ILE A 381 7.63 -15.80 4.68
C ILE A 381 6.32 -15.05 4.89
N ASP A 382 5.25 -15.75 5.27
CA ASP A 382 3.94 -15.12 5.51
C ASP A 382 3.89 -14.29 6.78
N GLU A 383 4.54 -14.76 7.86
CA GLU A 383 4.55 -14.02 9.13
C GLU A 383 5.95 -14.02 9.77
N LEU A 384 6.68 -12.95 9.49
CA LEU A 384 8.03 -12.77 10.04
C LEU A 384 8.02 -12.64 11.56
N ALA A 385 6.98 -12.04 12.16
CA ALA A 385 6.92 -11.83 13.60
C ALA A 385 6.98 -13.14 14.38
N ASP A 386 6.38 -14.21 13.87
CA ASP A 386 6.36 -15.49 14.57
C ASP A 386 7.76 -16.17 14.58
N LEU A 387 8.59 -15.91 13.57
CA LEU A 387 10.00 -16.36 13.54
C LEU A 387 10.86 -15.52 14.48
N MET A 388 10.67 -14.18 14.46
CA MET A 388 11.42 -13.26 15.32
C MET A 388 11.16 -13.48 16.81
N MET A 389 9.99 -14.01 17.18
CA MET A 389 9.67 -14.35 18.56
C MET A 389 10.42 -15.59 19.07
N VAL A 390 10.86 -16.48 18.19
CA VAL A 390 11.51 -17.76 18.57
C VAL A 390 13.02 -17.67 18.45
N SER A 391 13.54 -17.13 17.35
CA SER A 391 14.97 -17.11 17.02
C SER A 391 15.38 -15.79 16.38
N SER A 392 15.09 -14.66 17.05
CA SER A 392 15.25 -13.31 16.51
C SER A 392 16.63 -13.06 15.89
N LYS A 393 17.70 -13.37 16.62
CA LYS A 393 19.07 -13.07 16.19
C LYS A 393 19.48 -13.86 14.94
N GLU A 394 19.21 -15.18 14.92
CA GLU A 394 19.61 -16.04 13.81
C GLU A 394 18.80 -15.74 12.55
N VAL A 395 17.49 -15.49 12.70
CA VAL A 395 16.60 -15.11 11.60
C VAL A 395 17.01 -13.75 11.01
N GLU A 396 17.28 -12.75 11.86
CA GLU A 396 17.72 -11.43 11.40
C GLU A 396 19.06 -11.51 10.66
N GLU A 397 20.04 -12.28 11.19
CA GLU A 397 21.35 -12.48 10.58
C GLU A 397 21.23 -13.15 9.20
N ALA A 398 20.50 -14.27 9.11
CA ALA A 398 20.31 -14.98 7.86
C ALA A 398 19.59 -14.11 6.81
N ILE A 399 18.50 -13.45 7.19
CA ILE A 399 17.76 -12.55 6.31
C ILE A 399 18.65 -11.39 5.83
N THR A 400 19.43 -10.81 6.73
CA THR A 400 20.33 -9.70 6.40
C THR A 400 21.39 -10.14 5.39
N ARG A 401 22.04 -11.29 5.62
CA ARG A 401 23.07 -11.84 4.73
C ARG A 401 22.51 -12.15 3.34
N LEU A 402 21.34 -12.79 3.28
CA LEU A 402 20.62 -13.02 2.03
C LEU A 402 20.27 -11.70 1.32
N ALA A 403 19.71 -10.73 2.04
CA ALA A 403 19.29 -9.47 1.44
C ALA A 403 20.47 -8.64 0.87
N GLN A 404 21.65 -8.75 1.45
CA GLN A 404 22.85 -8.07 0.98
C GLN A 404 23.48 -8.74 -0.26
N MET A 405 23.45 -10.07 -0.33
CA MET A 405 24.27 -10.80 -1.30
C MET A 405 23.46 -11.63 -2.29
N ALA A 406 22.27 -12.11 -1.98
CA ALA A 406 21.58 -13.15 -2.73
C ALA A 406 21.12 -12.73 -4.14
N ARG A 407 21.04 -11.44 -4.46
CA ARG A 407 20.58 -10.93 -5.75
C ARG A 407 21.34 -11.51 -6.94
N ALA A 408 22.67 -11.55 -6.86
CA ALA A 408 23.49 -12.07 -7.97
C ALA A 408 23.36 -13.59 -8.11
N ALA A 409 23.13 -14.30 -7.01
CA ALA A 409 22.88 -15.74 -6.97
C ALA A 409 21.46 -16.13 -7.42
N GLY A 410 20.58 -15.16 -7.70
CA GLY A 410 19.19 -15.41 -8.13
C GLY A 410 18.28 -15.91 -7.01
N ILE A 411 18.53 -15.50 -5.77
CA ILE A 411 17.70 -15.82 -4.61
C ILE A 411 17.02 -14.54 -4.14
N HIS A 412 15.70 -14.59 -3.97
CA HIS A 412 14.86 -13.44 -3.68
C HIS A 412 13.98 -13.72 -2.46
N LEU A 413 13.79 -12.71 -1.61
CA LEU A 413 12.98 -12.82 -0.39
C LEU A 413 11.71 -11.97 -0.50
N ILE A 414 10.61 -12.54 -0.04
CA ILE A 414 9.34 -11.84 0.18
C ILE A 414 9.01 -12.05 1.65
N LEU A 415 9.17 -10.99 2.44
CA LEU A 415 8.87 -10.99 3.87
C LEU A 415 7.54 -10.32 4.10
N ALA A 416 6.64 -10.99 4.80
CA ALA A 416 5.36 -10.42 5.18
C ALA A 416 5.15 -10.48 6.70
N THR A 417 4.41 -9.50 7.24
CA THR A 417 4.03 -9.48 8.66
C THR A 417 2.72 -8.73 8.87
N GLN A 418 1.93 -9.19 9.85
CA GLN A 418 0.74 -8.50 10.35
C GLN A 418 1.06 -7.65 11.58
N ARG A 419 2.31 -7.74 12.11
CA ARG A 419 2.76 -7.01 13.30
C ARG A 419 3.88 -6.05 12.95
N PRO A 420 3.55 -4.83 12.48
CA PRO A 420 4.55 -3.84 12.07
C PRO A 420 5.19 -3.13 13.27
N SER A 421 5.77 -3.89 14.19
CA SER A 421 6.54 -3.34 15.32
C SER A 421 8.01 -3.13 14.97
N VAL A 422 8.70 -2.30 15.73
CA VAL A 422 10.14 -2.05 15.55
C VAL A 422 10.99 -3.26 15.91
N ASP A 423 10.48 -4.17 16.74
CA ASP A 423 11.13 -5.43 17.13
C ASP A 423 11.10 -6.46 15.99
N VAL A 424 10.11 -6.38 15.11
CA VAL A 424 9.96 -7.26 13.92
C VAL A 424 10.61 -6.61 12.71
N LEU A 425 10.32 -5.34 12.45
CA LEU A 425 10.86 -4.55 11.35
C LEU A 425 12.01 -3.69 11.85
N THR A 426 13.11 -4.35 12.20
CA THR A 426 14.30 -3.68 12.74
C THR A 426 14.93 -2.72 11.72
N GLY A 427 15.76 -1.81 12.21
CA GLY A 427 16.51 -0.91 11.34
C GLY A 427 17.41 -1.65 10.34
N ILE A 428 17.96 -2.81 10.74
CA ILE A 428 18.82 -3.65 9.90
C ILE A 428 18.02 -4.27 8.77
N ILE A 429 16.86 -4.87 9.06
CA ILE A 429 15.96 -5.43 8.04
C ILE A 429 15.53 -4.33 7.08
N LYS A 430 15.06 -3.18 7.57
CA LYS A 430 14.60 -2.07 6.71
C LYS A 430 15.69 -1.51 5.80
N ALA A 431 16.95 -1.46 6.26
CA ALA A 431 18.06 -0.99 5.45
C ALA A 431 18.34 -1.90 4.24
N ASN A 432 18.08 -3.21 4.39
CA ASN A 432 18.32 -4.22 3.35
C ASN A 432 17.08 -4.53 2.49
N PHE A 433 15.90 -4.03 2.89
CA PHE A 433 14.64 -4.14 2.13
C PHE A 433 14.15 -2.76 1.70
N PRO A 434 14.73 -2.18 0.64
CA PRO A 434 14.33 -0.86 0.16
C PRO A 434 12.97 -0.87 -0.54
N THR A 435 12.54 -2.04 -1.04
CA THR A 435 11.22 -2.21 -1.66
C THR A 435 10.22 -2.62 -0.61
N ARG A 436 9.17 -1.80 -0.44
CA ARG A 436 8.19 -2.04 0.61
C ARG A 436 6.77 -1.84 0.12
N ILE A 437 5.87 -2.64 0.67
CA ILE A 437 4.43 -2.50 0.50
C ILE A 437 3.80 -2.37 1.88
N SER A 438 2.98 -1.35 2.07
CA SER A 438 2.13 -1.24 3.24
C SER A 438 0.67 -1.32 2.81
N PHE A 439 -0.06 -2.25 3.39
CA PHE A 439 -1.51 -2.26 3.39
C PHE A 439 -2.03 -1.32 4.47
N GLN A 440 -3.36 -1.26 4.65
CA GLN A 440 -3.95 -0.48 5.72
C GLN A 440 -3.39 -0.90 7.09
N VAL A 441 -3.08 0.10 7.91
CA VAL A 441 -2.62 -0.07 9.29
C VAL A 441 -3.46 0.77 10.23
N SER A 442 -3.42 0.45 11.52
CA SER A 442 -4.26 1.09 12.53
C SER A 442 -3.76 2.47 12.97
N SER A 443 -2.47 2.73 12.80
CA SER A 443 -1.86 3.96 13.32
C SER A 443 -0.83 4.60 12.38
N LYS A 444 -0.60 5.91 12.57
CA LYS A 444 0.49 6.66 11.92
C LYS A 444 1.88 6.13 12.31
N VAL A 445 1.99 5.51 13.49
CA VAL A 445 3.24 4.90 13.96
C VAL A 445 3.57 3.68 13.13
N ASP A 446 2.58 2.80 12.91
CA ASP A 446 2.76 1.59 12.09
C ASP A 446 3.14 1.95 10.65
N SER A 447 2.48 2.97 10.07
CA SER A 447 2.83 3.47 8.74
C SER A 447 4.29 3.92 8.67
N ARG A 448 4.79 4.66 9.68
CA ARG A 448 6.19 5.06 9.76
C ARG A 448 7.12 3.87 9.97
N THR A 449 6.71 2.89 10.75
CA THR A 449 7.53 1.68 10.98
C THR A 449 7.77 0.94 9.67
N ILE A 450 6.78 0.86 8.78
CA ILE A 450 6.91 0.16 7.50
C ILE A 450 7.58 1.04 6.44
N LEU A 451 7.04 2.25 6.22
CA LEU A 451 7.34 3.09 5.05
C LEU A 451 8.26 4.28 5.36
N ASP A 452 8.66 4.48 6.61
CA ASP A 452 9.35 5.66 7.13
C ASP A 452 8.55 6.97 6.96
N CYS A 453 7.28 6.88 6.58
CA CYS A 453 6.35 8.02 6.43
C CYS A 453 4.91 7.63 6.77
N ILE A 454 4.05 8.62 6.94
CA ILE A 454 2.62 8.45 7.21
C ILE A 454 1.83 8.25 5.90
N GLY A 455 0.64 7.68 5.99
CA GLY A 455 -0.32 7.60 4.88
C GLY A 455 -0.98 6.23 4.70
N ALA A 456 -0.39 5.14 5.24
CA ALA A 456 -1.00 3.81 5.17
C ALA A 456 -2.22 3.68 6.11
N GLU A 457 -2.31 4.50 7.14
CA GLU A 457 -3.48 4.61 8.02
C GLU A 457 -4.74 5.12 7.32
N HIS A 458 -4.58 5.77 6.16
CA HIS A 458 -5.67 6.30 5.35
C HIS A 458 -6.07 5.40 4.17
N LEU A 459 -5.50 4.20 4.07
CA LEU A 459 -5.88 3.21 3.09
C LEU A 459 -7.26 2.60 3.41
N LEU A 460 -7.87 1.94 2.43
CA LEU A 460 -9.27 1.50 2.50
C LEU A 460 -9.44 0.04 2.88
N GLY A 461 -8.33 -0.73 2.98
CA GLY A 461 -8.41 -2.19 3.06
C GLY A 461 -8.62 -2.83 1.69
N ASP A 462 -9.06 -4.10 1.65
CA ASP A 462 -9.39 -4.83 0.42
C ASP A 462 -8.29 -4.78 -0.66
N GLY A 463 -7.03 -4.88 -0.27
CA GLY A 463 -5.89 -4.84 -1.19
C GLY A 463 -5.39 -3.44 -1.57
N ASP A 464 -6.00 -2.38 -1.02
CA ASP A 464 -5.48 -1.02 -1.20
C ASP A 464 -4.14 -0.87 -0.47
N MET A 465 -3.08 -0.48 -1.19
CA MET A 465 -1.72 -0.49 -0.66
C MET A 465 -0.89 0.70 -1.13
N LEU A 466 0.14 1.02 -0.36
CA LEU A 466 1.19 1.95 -0.73
C LEU A 466 2.46 1.18 -1.06
N PHE A 467 2.96 1.36 -2.26
CA PHE A 467 4.18 0.74 -2.77
C PHE A 467 5.32 1.75 -2.80
N LEU A 468 6.45 1.38 -2.20
CA LEU A 468 7.72 2.10 -2.24
C LEU A 468 8.68 1.32 -3.15
N PRO A 469 8.88 1.74 -4.40
CA PRO A 469 9.83 1.09 -5.30
C PRO A 469 11.28 1.36 -4.90
N PRO A 470 12.22 0.49 -5.28
CA PRO A 470 13.63 0.66 -4.93
C PRO A 470 14.23 1.90 -5.62
N GLY A 471 15.06 2.65 -4.90
CA GLY A 471 15.75 3.83 -5.43
C GLY A 471 14.89 5.07 -5.65
N VAL A 472 13.62 5.02 -5.28
CA VAL A 472 12.68 6.15 -5.40
C VAL A 472 12.06 6.43 -4.04
N ALA A 473 12.24 7.63 -3.52
CA ALA A 473 11.66 8.04 -2.23
C ALA A 473 10.16 8.40 -2.32
N ARG A 474 9.43 7.85 -3.29
CA ARG A 474 8.06 8.22 -3.57
C ARG A 474 7.14 7.02 -3.50
N LEU A 475 6.08 7.15 -2.70
CA LEU A 475 5.01 6.16 -2.62
C LEU A 475 4.09 6.22 -3.84
N THR A 476 3.74 5.05 -4.35
CA THR A 476 2.69 4.86 -5.35
C THR A 476 1.54 4.11 -4.70
N ARG A 477 0.32 4.64 -4.81
CA ARG A 477 -0.87 3.92 -4.37
C ARG A 477 -1.29 2.93 -5.44
N ILE A 478 -1.53 1.69 -5.04
CA ILE A 478 -1.93 0.59 -5.93
C ILE A 478 -3.15 -0.08 -5.33
N HIS A 479 -4.11 -0.39 -6.17
CA HIS A 479 -5.23 -1.26 -5.82
C HIS A 479 -4.86 -2.68 -6.23
N GLY A 480 -4.62 -3.53 -5.22
CA GLY A 480 -4.12 -4.88 -5.38
C GLY A 480 -5.03 -5.75 -6.25
N ALA A 481 -4.42 -6.60 -7.05
CA ALA A 481 -5.16 -7.58 -7.83
C ALA A 481 -5.74 -8.65 -6.90
N TYR A 482 -6.99 -9.01 -7.16
CA TYR A 482 -7.71 -10.03 -6.43
C TYR A 482 -7.67 -11.37 -7.17
N VAL A 483 -7.39 -12.42 -6.42
CA VAL A 483 -7.51 -13.82 -6.80
C VAL A 483 -8.22 -14.56 -5.68
N SER A 484 -9.21 -15.39 -6.00
CA SER A 484 -9.95 -16.18 -5.01
C SER A 484 -9.24 -17.48 -4.67
N ASP A 485 -9.57 -18.06 -3.51
CA ASP A 485 -9.02 -19.36 -3.10
C ASP A 485 -9.39 -20.49 -4.07
N GLU A 486 -10.55 -20.41 -4.71
CA GLU A 486 -10.99 -21.38 -5.73
C GLU A 486 -10.11 -21.30 -6.99
N GLU A 487 -9.75 -20.10 -7.43
CA GLU A 487 -8.83 -19.90 -8.56
C GLU A 487 -7.43 -20.42 -8.22
N VAL A 488 -6.91 -20.10 -7.03
CA VAL A 488 -5.63 -20.62 -6.52
C VAL A 488 -5.65 -22.14 -6.51
N LYS A 489 -6.72 -22.75 -6.00
CA LYS A 489 -6.87 -24.22 -5.99
C LYS A 489 -6.88 -24.81 -7.40
N THR A 490 -7.61 -24.21 -8.32
CA THR A 490 -7.68 -24.68 -9.71
C THR A 490 -6.30 -24.67 -10.37
N VAL A 491 -5.52 -23.60 -10.17
CA VAL A 491 -4.15 -23.46 -10.69
C VAL A 491 -3.23 -24.49 -10.05
N THR A 492 -3.26 -24.64 -8.71
CA THR A 492 -2.38 -25.60 -8.00
C THR A 492 -2.71 -27.04 -8.33
N ASP A 493 -4.00 -27.41 -8.45
CA ASP A 493 -4.44 -28.75 -8.86
C ASP A 493 -3.98 -29.09 -10.28
N PHE A 494 -4.01 -28.12 -11.20
CA PHE A 494 -3.48 -28.29 -12.55
C PHE A 494 -1.97 -28.56 -12.54
N LEU A 495 -1.20 -27.83 -11.74
CA LEU A 495 0.26 -27.99 -11.65
C LEU A 495 0.65 -29.35 -11.00
N LYS A 496 -0.04 -29.75 -9.94
CA LYS A 496 0.18 -31.04 -9.24
C LYS A 496 -0.05 -32.26 -10.13
N LYS A 497 -1.02 -32.16 -11.06
CA LYS A 497 -1.32 -33.24 -12.02
C LYS A 497 -0.21 -33.45 -13.05
N GLN A 498 0.59 -32.44 -13.35
CA GLN A 498 1.63 -32.54 -14.38
C GLN A 498 2.92 -33.18 -13.87
N LYS A 499 3.38 -32.79 -12.68
CA LYS A 499 4.66 -33.27 -12.13
C LYS A 499 4.61 -33.21 -10.61
N LYS A 500 5.14 -34.24 -9.95
CA LYS A 500 5.35 -34.20 -8.49
C LYS A 500 6.54 -33.29 -8.17
N PRO A 501 6.56 -32.63 -7.00
CA PRO A 501 7.73 -31.89 -6.56
C PRO A 501 8.93 -32.81 -6.36
N ASP A 502 10.10 -32.29 -6.68
CA ASP A 502 11.39 -32.89 -6.37
C ASP A 502 11.94 -32.16 -5.15
N TYR A 503 11.67 -32.72 -3.98
CA TYR A 503 12.01 -32.09 -2.71
C TYR A 503 13.48 -32.30 -2.38
N ASP A 504 14.16 -31.23 -1.99
CA ASP A 504 15.51 -31.27 -1.44
C ASP A 504 15.44 -31.58 0.06
N THR A 505 15.78 -32.81 0.40
CA THR A 505 15.79 -33.31 1.81
C THR A 505 16.90 -32.68 2.64
N THR A 506 17.91 -32.05 2.01
CA THR A 506 19.04 -31.44 2.73
C THR A 506 18.66 -30.15 3.45
N ILE A 507 17.55 -29.52 3.06
CA ILE A 507 17.11 -28.24 3.61
C ILE A 507 16.92 -28.25 5.12
N LEU A 508 16.48 -29.38 5.69
CA LEU A 508 16.31 -29.52 7.13
C LEU A 508 17.30 -30.47 7.79
N SER A 509 18.06 -31.26 7.01
CA SER A 509 18.91 -32.33 7.52
C SER A 509 20.35 -31.88 7.85
N ASN A 510 20.89 -30.90 7.17
CA ASN A 510 22.28 -30.48 7.34
C ASN A 510 22.59 -29.76 8.68
N ILE A 511 21.59 -29.55 9.54
CA ILE A 511 21.77 -28.89 10.84
C ILE A 511 21.51 -29.87 12.01
N ALA A 512 21.30 -31.15 11.73
CA ALA A 512 21.30 -32.19 12.76
C ALA A 512 22.69 -32.38 13.40
N VAL A 513 23.75 -31.82 12.80
CA VAL A 513 25.11 -31.88 13.37
C VAL A 513 25.33 -30.83 14.46
N ASP A 514 24.53 -29.73 14.48
CA ASP A 514 24.67 -28.67 15.49
C ASP A 514 23.66 -28.75 16.65
N GLU A 515 22.56 -29.52 16.54
CA GLU A 515 21.64 -29.73 17.67
C GLU A 515 22.07 -30.89 18.58
N ASP A 516 22.90 -31.83 18.06
CA ASP A 516 23.63 -32.81 18.89
C ASP A 516 24.97 -32.22 19.38
N SER A 517 25.38 -31.03 18.97
CA SER A 517 26.52 -30.30 19.51
C SER A 517 26.18 -29.41 20.72
N ASP A 518 24.91 -29.38 21.18
CA ASP A 518 24.62 -29.09 22.60
C ASP A 518 24.87 -30.33 23.53
N ALA A 519 25.16 -31.51 22.97
CA ALA A 519 26.18 -32.38 23.50
C ALA A 519 27.54 -31.84 23.03
N GLU A 520 27.92 -30.59 23.47
CA GLU A 520 29.30 -30.22 23.58
C GLU A 520 30.02 -31.47 24.14
N GLU A 521 30.94 -32.10 23.37
CA GLU A 521 32.10 -32.69 24.01
C GLU A 521 32.53 -31.61 25.01
N ILE A 522 32.20 -31.84 26.26
CA ILE A 522 32.63 -31.04 27.38
C ILE A 522 34.14 -31.18 27.31
N GLU A 523 34.80 -30.24 26.57
CA GLU A 523 36.20 -30.02 26.80
C GLU A 523 36.26 -29.68 28.28
N LEU A 524 36.60 -30.72 29.05
CA LEU A 524 36.69 -30.67 30.49
C LEU A 524 37.60 -29.53 30.80
N ASP A 525 37.09 -28.50 31.46
CA ASP A 525 37.87 -27.31 31.86
C ASP A 525 39.18 -27.78 32.47
N GLU A 526 40.31 -27.17 32.11
CA GLU A 526 41.65 -27.49 32.64
C GLU A 526 41.67 -27.71 34.15
N LYS A 527 40.74 -27.09 34.88
CA LYS A 527 40.55 -27.20 36.33
C LYS A 527 39.46 -28.20 36.76
N TYR A 528 38.92 -29.00 35.82
CA TYR A 528 37.82 -29.93 36.15
C TYR A 528 38.25 -30.98 37.16
N GLU A 529 39.41 -31.64 36.98
CA GLU A 529 39.93 -32.65 37.91
C GLU A 529 40.23 -32.02 39.29
N GLU A 530 40.71 -30.78 39.32
CA GLU A 530 40.92 -30.03 40.57
C GLU A 530 39.56 -29.73 41.25
N ALA A 531 38.51 -29.39 40.48
CA ALA A 531 37.16 -29.19 40.97
C ALA A 531 36.54 -30.45 41.56
N VAL A 532 36.67 -31.59 40.86
CA VAL A 532 36.26 -32.90 41.37
C VAL A 532 36.96 -33.22 42.70
N GLY A 533 38.26 -33.03 42.76
CA GLY A 533 39.04 -33.24 43.98
C GLY A 533 38.61 -32.31 45.15
N VAL A 534 38.18 -31.12 44.88
CA VAL A 534 37.68 -30.17 45.90
C VAL A 534 36.30 -30.65 46.38
N VAL A 535 35.39 -31.04 45.48
CA VAL A 535 34.03 -31.53 45.82
C VAL A 535 34.10 -32.81 46.66
N LEU A 536 34.92 -33.77 46.25
CA LEU A 536 35.09 -35.04 46.99
C LEU A 536 35.67 -34.84 48.39
N ARG A 537 36.66 -33.92 48.56
CA ARG A 537 37.28 -33.62 49.86
C ARG A 537 36.37 -32.84 50.78
N THR A 538 35.54 -31.96 50.24
CA THR A 538 34.67 -31.09 51.08
C THR A 538 33.29 -31.72 51.35
N GLY A 539 32.92 -32.76 50.61
CA GLY A 539 31.58 -33.35 50.68
C GLY A 539 30.45 -32.39 50.33
N GLN A 540 30.76 -31.30 49.62
CA GLN A 540 29.80 -30.30 49.26
C GLN A 540 29.98 -29.90 47.77
N ALA A 541 28.90 -29.92 47.00
CA ALA A 541 28.88 -29.50 45.61
C ALA A 541 28.02 -28.24 45.46
N SER A 542 28.64 -27.08 45.43
CA SER A 542 27.93 -25.83 45.13
C SER A 542 28.76 -24.91 44.23
N ILE A 543 28.09 -24.22 43.32
CA ILE A 543 28.73 -23.30 42.37
C ILE A 543 29.55 -22.24 43.10
N SER A 544 28.99 -21.64 44.13
CA SER A 544 29.65 -20.60 44.93
C SER A 544 30.88 -21.09 45.72
N MET A 545 30.91 -22.37 46.09
CA MET A 545 32.11 -22.96 46.73
C MET A 545 33.24 -23.16 45.72
N LEU A 546 32.96 -23.69 44.50
CA LEU A 546 33.93 -23.84 43.44
C LEU A 546 34.47 -22.51 42.95
N GLN A 547 33.63 -21.48 42.80
CA GLN A 547 34.08 -20.13 42.46
C GLN A 547 35.13 -19.61 43.45
N ARG A 548 34.88 -19.77 44.73
CA ARG A 548 35.80 -19.28 45.80
C ARG A 548 37.09 -20.09 45.88
N LYS A 549 37.02 -21.42 45.74
CA LYS A 549 38.18 -22.31 45.92
C LYS A 549 39.09 -22.30 44.71
N LEU A 550 38.52 -22.29 43.49
CA LEU A 550 39.27 -22.38 42.24
C LEU A 550 39.52 -21.00 41.58
N ARG A 551 38.90 -19.92 42.12
CA ARG A 551 38.94 -18.56 41.59
C ARG A 551 38.48 -18.49 40.13
N VAL A 552 37.37 -19.16 39.80
CA VAL A 552 36.76 -19.21 38.47
C VAL A 552 35.45 -18.42 38.42
N GLY A 553 35.05 -18.01 37.24
CA GLY A 553 33.76 -17.33 37.05
C GLY A 553 32.54 -18.26 37.23
N TYR A 554 31.36 -17.67 37.45
CA TYR A 554 30.12 -18.40 37.70
C TYR A 554 29.83 -19.46 36.62
N ASN A 555 29.91 -19.07 35.33
CA ASN A 555 29.60 -19.97 34.22
C ASN A 555 30.57 -21.17 34.12
N ARG A 556 31.87 -21.00 34.46
CA ARG A 556 32.83 -22.11 34.51
C ARG A 556 32.53 -23.06 35.65
N ALA A 557 32.25 -22.51 36.85
CA ALA A 557 31.90 -23.32 38.02
C ALA A 557 30.56 -24.08 37.84
N ALA A 558 29.57 -23.48 37.17
CA ALA A 558 28.29 -24.09 36.87
C ALA A 558 28.47 -25.29 35.92
N ARG A 559 29.21 -25.12 34.79
CA ARG A 559 29.51 -26.20 33.85
C ARG A 559 30.29 -27.36 34.47
N MET A 560 31.25 -27.08 35.37
CA MET A 560 31.95 -28.14 36.10
C MET A 560 31.03 -28.95 37.00
N ILE A 561 30.06 -28.35 37.67
CA ILE A 561 29.08 -29.07 38.51
C ILE A 561 28.09 -29.86 37.65
N GLU A 562 27.65 -29.32 36.52
CA GLU A 562 26.80 -30.03 35.56
C GLU A 562 27.51 -31.26 34.95
N ALA A 563 28.81 -31.14 34.62
CA ALA A 563 29.63 -32.25 34.19
C ALA A 563 29.74 -33.33 35.28
N MET A 564 29.96 -32.96 36.56
CA MET A 564 29.99 -33.88 37.68
C MET A 564 28.64 -34.55 37.93
N GLU A 565 27.52 -33.90 37.63
CA GLU A 565 26.17 -34.49 37.70
C GLU A 565 25.99 -35.57 36.62
N ASN A 566 26.38 -35.25 35.37
CA ASN A 566 26.33 -36.18 34.25
C ASN A 566 27.22 -37.41 34.47
N GLU A 567 28.40 -37.25 35.12
CA GLU A 567 29.27 -38.37 35.52
C GLU A 567 28.79 -39.12 36.77
N GLY A 568 27.70 -38.63 37.42
CA GLY A 568 27.14 -39.25 38.60
C GLY A 568 27.99 -39.04 39.88
N ILE A 569 28.91 -38.11 39.87
CA ILE A 569 29.74 -37.72 41.04
C ILE A 569 28.91 -36.94 42.05
N VAL A 570 27.98 -36.11 41.56
CA VAL A 570 27.06 -35.31 42.38
C VAL A 570 25.62 -35.58 41.98
N GLY A 571 24.71 -35.36 42.91
CA GLY A 571 23.28 -35.54 42.71
C GLY A 571 22.60 -34.33 42.01
N PRO A 572 21.34 -34.51 41.57
CA PRO A 572 20.57 -33.44 40.92
C PRO A 572 20.29 -32.27 41.85
N SER A 573 20.13 -31.10 41.27
CA SER A 573 19.84 -29.89 42.02
C SER A 573 18.38 -29.86 42.50
N ASP A 574 18.18 -29.58 43.79
CA ASP A 574 16.84 -29.29 44.37
C ASP A 574 16.53 -27.76 44.42
N GLY A 575 17.44 -26.94 43.90
CA GLY A 575 17.29 -25.48 43.80
C GLY A 575 17.55 -24.71 45.09
N VAL A 576 17.69 -25.34 46.25
CA VAL A 576 17.79 -24.67 47.57
C VAL A 576 19.04 -25.09 48.35
N ARG A 577 19.51 -26.33 48.25
CA ARG A 577 20.64 -26.88 49.01
C ARG A 577 21.83 -27.22 48.14
N ALA A 578 23.01 -27.36 48.77
CA ALA A 578 24.18 -27.91 48.11
C ALA A 578 23.86 -29.37 47.66
N ARG A 579 24.27 -29.76 46.44
CA ARG A 579 24.00 -31.10 45.90
C ARG A 579 24.72 -32.17 46.71
N ASP A 580 24.12 -33.35 46.80
CA ASP A 580 24.72 -34.52 47.45
C ASP A 580 25.93 -35.03 46.64
N VAL A 581 26.97 -35.48 47.30
CA VAL A 581 28.18 -35.97 46.67
C VAL A 581 28.21 -37.50 46.81
N TYR A 582 28.17 -38.23 45.65
CA TYR A 582 28.12 -39.70 45.62
C TYR A 582 29.49 -40.33 45.44
N GLY A 583 30.49 -39.59 44.93
CA GLY A 583 31.81 -40.13 44.63
C GLY A 583 31.93 -40.77 43.25
N ARG A 584 33.16 -40.94 42.72
CA ARG A 584 33.39 -41.63 41.44
C ARG A 584 33.02 -43.11 41.56
N ARG A 585 32.08 -43.62 40.76
CA ARG A 585 31.79 -45.06 40.64
C ARG A 585 33.00 -45.75 39.98
N GLY A 586 33.87 -46.42 40.77
CA GLY A 586 34.92 -47.31 40.24
C GLY A 586 36.37 -46.85 40.54
N ALA A 587 36.68 -46.47 41.79
CA ALA A 587 38.06 -46.48 42.33
C ALA A 587 38.13 -47.52 43.47
#